data_5e737db32579b8dac701ccbf39df65f8
#
_entry.id   5e737db32579b8dac701ccbf39df65f8
#
_cell.length_a   1.000
_cell.length_b   1.000
_cell.length_c   1.000
_cell.angle_alpha   90.00
_cell.angle_beta   90.00
_cell.angle_gamma   90.00
#
_symmetry.space_group_name_H-M   'P 1'
#
loop_
_entity.id
_entity.type
_entity.pdbx_description
1 polymer ?
#
loop_
_entity_poly.entity_id
_entity_poly.type
_entity_poly.pdbx_seq_one_letter_code
_entity_poly.pdbx_strand_id
1 'polypeptide(L)'
;AKVFRKAPNMIATEIAEKIPASEDVSKVEAMGPYVNFFLNKENYVKEVLAKVNGTYGAQEIGKGKTVCIDYSSPNIAKNFHVGHLRTTIIGNSLYHIFDKLGYKVERINHLGDWGTQFGKLIVAYKKWGSKEAVEEKGIPELLRIYVKFHEEAEKDDTLNDQAREWFAKMEQGDEEALSIWEWFKDISMVEYKRIYKMLNLSLIHI
;
A
#
# COMPACT_ATOMS: atom_id res chain seq x y z
N ALA A 1 -38.42 16.85 -21.91
CA ALA A 1 -39.85 16.65 -22.03
C ALA A 1 -40.61 17.96 -21.82
N LYS A 2 -40.52 18.66 -20.67
CA LYS A 2 -41.25 19.89 -20.41
C LYS A 2 -41.01 21.02 -21.44
N VAL A 3 -39.73 21.24 -21.81
CA VAL A 3 -39.34 22.28 -22.76
C VAL A 3 -39.90 22.00 -24.18
N PHE A 4 -39.75 20.75 -24.65
CA PHE A 4 -40.20 20.36 -25.99
C PHE A 4 -41.69 19.96 -26.06
N ARG A 5 -42.41 19.90 -24.93
CA ARG A 5 -43.81 19.47 -24.82
C ARG A 5 -44.09 18.14 -25.54
N LYS A 6 -43.10 17.21 -25.52
CA LYS A 6 -43.17 15.89 -26.15
C LYS A 6 -42.78 14.81 -25.13
N ALA A 7 -43.24 13.58 -25.38
CA ALA A 7 -42.83 12.44 -24.59
C ALA A 7 -41.35 12.14 -24.76
N PRO A 8 -40.64 11.69 -23.71
CA PRO A 8 -39.16 11.43 -23.80
C PRO A 8 -38.78 10.47 -24.91
N ASN A 9 -39.53 9.41 -25.16
CA ASN A 9 -39.31 8.45 -26.23
C ASN A 9 -39.45 9.08 -27.63
N MET A 10 -40.38 9.98 -27.86
CA MET A 10 -40.51 10.70 -29.12
C MET A 10 -39.30 11.62 -29.35
N ILE A 11 -38.83 12.29 -28.31
CA ILE A 11 -37.63 13.13 -28.37
C ILE A 11 -36.41 12.27 -28.71
N ALA A 12 -36.26 11.12 -28.07
CA ALA A 12 -35.14 10.21 -28.35
C ALA A 12 -35.15 9.70 -29.81
N THR A 13 -36.33 9.36 -30.35
CA THR A 13 -36.47 8.94 -31.75
C THR A 13 -36.09 10.09 -32.71
N GLU A 14 -36.61 11.28 -32.50
CA GLU A 14 -36.29 12.45 -33.36
C GLU A 14 -34.81 12.83 -33.30
N ILE A 15 -34.15 12.63 -32.18
CA ILE A 15 -32.71 12.85 -32.04
C ILE A 15 -31.93 11.78 -32.80
N ALA A 16 -32.30 10.51 -32.60
CA ALA A 16 -31.61 9.38 -33.25
C ALA A 16 -31.69 9.46 -34.80
N GLU A 17 -32.85 9.88 -35.34
CA GLU A 17 -33.03 10.03 -36.77
C GLU A 17 -32.22 11.19 -37.40
N LYS A 18 -31.87 12.20 -36.61
CA LYS A 18 -31.11 13.37 -37.05
C LYS A 18 -29.59 13.21 -36.94
N ILE A 19 -29.13 12.22 -36.22
CA ILE A 19 -27.68 11.98 -36.06
C ILE A 19 -27.21 11.04 -37.17
N PRO A 20 -26.37 11.49 -38.10
CA PRO A 20 -25.85 10.63 -39.15
C PRO A 20 -24.84 9.63 -38.59
N ALA A 21 -24.65 8.52 -39.27
CA ALA A 21 -23.51 7.66 -39.05
C ALA A 21 -22.21 8.40 -39.37
N SER A 22 -21.12 8.05 -38.67
CA SER A 22 -19.80 8.63 -38.87
C SER A 22 -18.75 7.52 -38.92
N GLU A 23 -17.48 7.89 -39.10
CA GLU A 23 -16.41 6.91 -39.06
C GLU A 23 -16.34 6.19 -37.69
N ASP A 24 -16.70 6.88 -36.60
CA ASP A 24 -16.65 6.35 -35.24
C ASP A 24 -17.95 5.69 -34.79
N VAL A 25 -19.11 6.13 -35.34
CA VAL A 25 -20.44 5.68 -34.96
C VAL A 25 -21.12 5.01 -36.13
N SER A 26 -21.27 3.70 -36.07
CA SER A 26 -21.88 2.88 -37.13
C SER A 26 -23.39 2.98 -37.15
N LYS A 27 -24.04 3.23 -36.01
CA LYS A 27 -25.49 3.28 -35.87
C LYS A 27 -25.89 4.11 -34.65
N VAL A 28 -26.98 4.84 -34.77
CA VAL A 28 -27.69 5.48 -33.63
C VAL A 28 -29.10 4.94 -33.57
N GLU A 29 -29.58 4.57 -32.40
CA GLU A 29 -30.90 3.94 -32.21
C GLU A 29 -31.59 4.43 -30.94
N ALA A 30 -32.84 4.79 -31.04
CA ALA A 30 -33.64 5.10 -29.87
C ALA A 30 -34.21 3.82 -29.25
N MET A 31 -34.09 3.69 -27.93
CA MET A 31 -34.71 2.64 -27.14
C MET A 31 -35.44 3.26 -25.95
N GLY A 32 -36.71 3.38 -26.03
CA GLY A 32 -37.50 4.12 -25.06
C GLY A 32 -37.05 5.60 -24.99
N PRO A 33 -36.72 6.14 -23.82
CA PRO A 33 -36.23 7.52 -23.65
C PRO A 33 -34.75 7.69 -23.91
N TYR A 34 -33.99 6.63 -24.28
CA TYR A 34 -32.54 6.64 -24.48
C TYR A 34 -32.15 6.68 -25.94
N VAL A 35 -31.05 7.34 -26.23
CA VAL A 35 -30.40 7.32 -27.55
C VAL A 35 -29.11 6.54 -27.39
N ASN A 36 -29.01 5.38 -28.04
CA ASN A 36 -27.87 4.48 -28.00
C ASN A 36 -26.98 4.69 -29.21
N PHE A 37 -25.65 4.80 -28.98
CA PHE A 37 -24.65 4.91 -30.01
C PHE A 37 -23.89 3.60 -30.14
N PHE A 38 -23.81 3.07 -31.33
CA PHE A 38 -23.04 1.87 -31.65
C PHE A 38 -21.75 2.29 -32.34
N LEU A 39 -20.62 2.04 -31.68
CA LEU A 39 -19.32 2.41 -32.22
C LEU A 39 -18.92 1.51 -33.39
N ASN A 40 -18.19 2.09 -34.35
CA ASN A 40 -17.49 1.32 -35.37
C ASN A 40 -16.33 0.58 -34.70
N LYS A 41 -16.48 -0.73 -34.52
CA LYS A 41 -15.51 -1.56 -33.78
C LYS A 41 -14.12 -1.54 -34.41
N GLU A 42 -14.04 -1.57 -35.74
CA GLU A 42 -12.74 -1.57 -36.43
C GLU A 42 -12.00 -0.24 -36.21
N ASN A 43 -12.70 0.85 -36.37
CA ASN A 43 -12.11 2.18 -36.18
C ASN A 43 -11.70 2.40 -34.73
N TYR A 44 -12.56 2.04 -33.78
CA TYR A 44 -12.27 2.11 -32.36
C TYR A 44 -11.02 1.31 -31.98
N VAL A 45 -10.92 0.04 -32.47
CA VAL A 45 -9.74 -0.80 -32.20
C VAL A 45 -8.48 -0.21 -32.83
N LYS A 46 -8.54 0.26 -34.07
CA LYS A 46 -7.40 0.93 -34.73
C LYS A 46 -6.91 2.17 -33.95
N GLU A 47 -7.84 3.02 -33.53
CA GLU A 47 -7.50 4.21 -32.75
C GLU A 47 -6.88 3.89 -31.39
N VAL A 48 -7.45 2.92 -30.67
CA VAL A 48 -6.92 2.49 -29.38
C VAL A 48 -5.51 1.92 -29.54
N LEU A 49 -5.31 1.01 -30.49
CA LEU A 49 -4.01 0.39 -30.73
C LEU A 49 -2.96 1.42 -31.19
N ALA A 50 -3.35 2.41 -32.00
CA ALA A 50 -2.45 3.48 -32.41
C ALA A 50 -1.97 4.36 -31.25
N LYS A 51 -2.75 4.43 -30.15
CA LYS A 51 -2.41 5.20 -28.94
C LYS A 51 -1.63 4.39 -27.92
N VAL A 52 -1.56 3.04 -28.07
CA VAL A 52 -0.85 2.18 -27.12
C VAL A 52 0.66 2.36 -27.27
N ASN A 53 1.26 2.96 -26.27
CA ASN A 53 2.70 3.18 -26.13
C ASN A 53 3.08 3.21 -24.64
N GLY A 54 4.33 3.47 -24.32
CA GLY A 54 4.81 3.55 -22.93
C GLY A 54 4.11 4.60 -22.05
N THR A 55 3.47 5.60 -22.66
CA THR A 55 2.74 6.66 -21.95
C THR A 55 1.21 6.49 -22.04
N TYR A 56 0.72 5.42 -22.63
CA TYR A 56 -0.73 5.19 -22.76
C TYR A 56 -1.46 5.30 -21.42
N GLY A 57 -2.52 6.11 -21.39
CA GLY A 57 -3.28 6.41 -20.17
C GLY A 57 -2.64 7.47 -19.25
N ALA A 58 -1.45 7.98 -19.57
CA ALA A 58 -0.87 9.08 -18.81
C ALA A 58 -1.69 10.38 -19.01
N GLN A 59 -1.78 11.16 -17.93
CA GLN A 59 -2.50 12.43 -17.92
C GLN A 59 -1.71 13.47 -17.13
N GLU A 60 -2.07 14.74 -17.25
CA GLU A 60 -1.43 15.84 -16.51
C GLU A 60 -2.37 16.53 -15.51
N ILE A 61 -3.47 15.87 -15.12
CA ILE A 61 -4.45 16.45 -14.16
C ILE A 61 -3.84 16.74 -12.79
N GLY A 62 -2.78 16.00 -12.46
CA GLY A 62 -2.01 16.14 -11.23
C GLY A 62 -0.82 17.10 -11.30
N LYS A 63 -0.55 17.69 -12.46
CA LYS A 63 0.62 18.57 -12.68
C LYS A 63 0.69 19.69 -11.65
N GLY A 64 1.83 19.80 -10.99
CA GLY A 64 2.06 20.79 -9.92
C GLY A 64 1.41 20.46 -8.58
N LYS A 65 0.77 19.29 -8.44
CA LYS A 65 0.17 18.83 -7.18
C LYS A 65 0.97 17.65 -6.63
N THR A 66 1.06 17.60 -5.30
CA THR A 66 1.71 16.49 -4.56
C THR A 66 0.66 15.69 -3.83
N VAL A 67 0.80 14.36 -3.88
CA VAL A 67 0.02 13.40 -3.09
C VAL A 67 1.01 12.67 -2.18
N CYS A 68 0.69 12.60 -0.89
CA CYS A 68 1.44 11.83 0.09
C CYS A 68 0.66 10.56 0.41
N ILE A 69 1.30 9.40 0.32
CA ILE A 69 0.68 8.10 0.58
C ILE A 69 1.51 7.35 1.61
N ASP A 70 0.92 7.10 2.78
CA ASP A 70 1.49 6.19 3.79
C ASP A 70 0.96 4.78 3.56
N TYR A 71 1.86 3.82 3.33
CA TYR A 71 1.49 2.42 3.14
C TYR A 71 2.68 1.49 3.43
N SER A 72 2.36 0.20 3.69
CA SER A 72 3.37 -0.80 4.05
C SER A 72 4.13 -0.42 5.32
N SER A 73 3.40 -0.29 6.43
CA SER A 73 3.90 0.14 7.73
C SER A 73 3.87 -1.01 8.76
N PRO A 74 4.62 -2.14 8.51
CA PRO A 74 4.68 -3.25 9.45
C PRO A 74 5.53 -2.90 10.68
N ASN A 75 5.26 -3.59 11.79
CA ASN A 75 6.15 -3.53 12.95
C ASN A 75 7.40 -4.37 12.68
N ILE A 76 8.58 -3.85 13.03
CA ILE A 76 9.83 -4.62 12.98
C ILE A 76 9.82 -5.78 13.99
N ALA A 77 10.78 -6.70 13.87
CA ALA A 77 10.88 -7.92 14.67
C ALA A 77 9.66 -8.86 14.55
N LYS A 78 8.86 -8.71 13.50
CA LYS A 78 7.73 -9.58 13.15
C LYS A 78 7.80 -10.03 11.71
N ASN A 79 7.21 -11.19 11.42
CA ASN A 79 7.12 -11.67 10.05
C ASN A 79 6.17 -10.80 9.22
N PHE A 80 6.59 -10.50 7.99
CA PHE A 80 5.69 -9.93 6.99
C PHE A 80 4.69 -11.01 6.55
N HIS A 81 3.40 -10.74 6.70
CA HIS A 81 2.34 -11.71 6.41
C HIS A 81 1.31 -11.16 5.40
N VAL A 82 0.36 -11.98 4.99
CA VAL A 82 -0.64 -11.65 3.97
C VAL A 82 -1.43 -10.36 4.25
N GLY A 83 -1.68 -10.03 5.53
CA GLY A 83 -2.32 -8.76 5.89
C GLY A 83 -1.48 -7.53 5.51
N HIS A 84 -0.16 -7.60 5.74
CA HIS A 84 0.77 -6.55 5.31
C HIS A 84 0.88 -6.49 3.77
N LEU A 85 0.92 -7.65 3.11
CA LEU A 85 0.98 -7.73 1.65
C LEU A 85 -0.21 -7.02 0.99
N ARG A 86 -1.42 -7.25 1.50
CA ARG A 86 -2.64 -6.63 0.97
C ARG A 86 -2.55 -5.09 0.98
N THR A 87 -2.22 -4.50 2.13
CA THR A 87 -2.12 -3.03 2.26
C THR A 87 -0.97 -2.46 1.44
N THR A 88 0.15 -3.19 1.37
CA THR A 88 1.31 -2.83 0.55
C THR A 88 0.95 -2.77 -0.94
N ILE A 89 0.27 -3.78 -1.48
CA ILE A 89 -0.13 -3.82 -2.89
C ILE A 89 -1.16 -2.73 -3.22
N ILE A 90 -2.13 -2.50 -2.33
CA ILE A 90 -3.12 -1.42 -2.52
C ILE A 90 -2.41 -0.05 -2.59
N GLY A 91 -1.54 0.24 -1.62
CA GLY A 91 -0.81 1.51 -1.59
C GLY A 91 0.10 1.71 -2.81
N ASN A 92 0.80 0.66 -3.24
CA ASN A 92 1.61 0.71 -4.44
C ASN A 92 0.78 0.90 -5.72
N SER A 93 -0.40 0.29 -5.80
CA SER A 93 -1.31 0.50 -6.93
C SER A 93 -1.80 1.94 -6.99
N LEU A 94 -2.15 2.54 -5.85
CA LEU A 94 -2.52 3.95 -5.75
C LEU A 94 -1.37 4.85 -6.18
N TYR A 95 -0.13 4.55 -5.74
CA TYR A 95 1.06 5.24 -6.19
C TYR A 95 1.13 5.28 -7.73
N HIS A 96 1.06 4.12 -8.39
CA HIS A 96 1.14 4.05 -9.85
C HIS A 96 0.00 4.78 -10.55
N ILE A 97 -1.21 4.79 -9.99
CA ILE A 97 -2.35 5.52 -10.53
C ILE A 97 -2.08 7.03 -10.46
N PHE A 98 -1.69 7.56 -9.31
CA PHE A 98 -1.42 8.98 -9.15
C PHE A 98 -0.22 9.44 -9.98
N ASP A 99 0.86 8.65 -10.03
CA ASP A 99 2.01 8.92 -10.89
C ASP A 99 1.60 9.00 -12.36
N LYS A 100 0.80 8.04 -12.84
CA LYS A 100 0.26 8.03 -14.21
C LYS A 100 -0.65 9.21 -14.52
N LEU A 101 -1.30 9.78 -13.50
CA LEU A 101 -2.13 10.98 -13.61
C LEU A 101 -1.34 12.29 -13.52
N GLY A 102 0.01 12.22 -13.41
CA GLY A 102 0.90 13.38 -13.41
C GLY A 102 1.07 14.05 -12.05
N TYR A 103 0.69 13.41 -10.96
CA TYR A 103 0.99 13.90 -9.60
C TYR A 103 2.45 13.61 -9.22
N LYS A 104 3.06 14.50 -8.45
CA LYS A 104 4.23 14.15 -7.65
C LYS A 104 3.75 13.29 -6.48
N VAL A 105 4.26 12.06 -6.35
CA VAL A 105 3.83 11.16 -5.27
C VAL A 105 4.97 10.96 -4.29
N GLU A 106 4.76 11.40 -3.05
CA GLU A 106 5.62 11.12 -1.92
C GLU A 106 5.11 9.86 -1.22
N ARG A 107 5.98 8.85 -1.09
CA ARG A 107 5.64 7.56 -0.50
C ARG A 107 6.30 7.42 0.84
N ILE A 108 5.53 7.11 1.87
CA ILE A 108 5.99 6.98 3.24
C ILE A 108 5.78 5.54 3.70
N ASN A 109 6.80 4.96 4.31
CA ASN A 109 6.70 3.72 5.08
C ASN A 109 6.97 4.06 6.55
N HIS A 110 5.94 4.16 7.35
CA HIS A 110 6.06 4.36 8.79
C HIS A 110 6.16 3.00 9.47
N LEU A 111 7.39 2.50 9.64
CA LEU A 111 7.63 1.23 10.31
C LEU A 111 7.40 1.37 11.80
N GLY A 112 6.76 0.37 12.42
CA GLY A 112 6.57 0.33 13.86
C GLY A 112 7.84 -0.17 14.55
N ASP A 113 8.80 0.71 14.78
CA ASP A 113 10.10 0.39 15.36
C ASP A 113 10.29 0.93 16.80
N TRP A 114 9.26 1.57 17.35
CA TRP A 114 9.29 2.17 18.69
C TRP A 114 8.09 1.74 19.53
N GLY A 115 8.29 1.65 20.85
CA GLY A 115 7.23 1.33 21.81
C GLY A 115 7.62 0.26 22.83
N THR A 116 6.76 0.06 23.84
CA THR A 116 6.98 -0.89 24.94
C THR A 116 7.23 -2.34 24.49
N GLN A 117 6.81 -2.70 23.29
CA GLN A 117 7.10 -4.00 22.70
C GLN A 117 8.61 -4.26 22.56
N PHE A 118 9.43 -3.22 22.38
CA PHE A 118 10.89 -3.36 22.31
C PHE A 118 11.49 -3.58 23.69
N GLY A 119 10.95 -2.96 24.74
CA GLY A 119 11.32 -3.30 26.10
C GLY A 119 11.07 -4.78 26.41
N LYS A 120 9.91 -5.32 25.98
CA LYS A 120 9.61 -6.76 26.12
C LYS A 120 10.60 -7.62 25.34
N LEU A 121 10.96 -7.23 24.14
CA LEU A 121 11.90 -7.97 23.30
C LEU A 121 13.33 -7.93 23.86
N ILE A 122 13.77 -6.81 24.44
CA ILE A 122 15.06 -6.69 25.12
C ILE A 122 15.11 -7.61 26.33
N VAL A 123 14.07 -7.63 27.18
CA VAL A 123 13.99 -8.55 28.33
C VAL A 123 14.01 -10.00 27.84
N ALA A 124 13.23 -10.32 26.82
CA ALA A 124 13.20 -11.65 26.22
C ALA A 124 14.58 -12.11 25.73
N TYR A 125 15.28 -11.23 25.03
CA TYR A 125 16.62 -11.50 24.54
C TYR A 125 17.61 -11.74 25.68
N LYS A 126 17.61 -10.88 26.68
CA LYS A 126 18.53 -11.01 27.85
C LYS A 126 18.28 -12.28 28.66
N LYS A 127 17.03 -12.78 28.70
CA LYS A 127 16.68 -13.97 29.48
C LYS A 127 16.79 -15.28 28.69
N TRP A 128 16.43 -15.27 27.41
CA TRP A 128 16.24 -16.50 26.62
C TRP A 128 16.83 -16.46 25.21
N GLY A 129 17.41 -15.33 24.81
CA GLY A 129 18.10 -15.18 23.53
C GLY A 129 19.59 -15.42 23.64
N SER A 130 20.23 -15.61 22.47
CA SER A 130 21.67 -15.49 22.32
C SER A 130 21.99 -14.76 21.02
N LYS A 131 23.15 -14.13 20.98
CA LYS A 131 23.58 -13.37 19.81
C LYS A 131 23.68 -14.28 18.58
N GLU A 132 24.27 -15.44 18.74
CA GLU A 132 24.48 -16.44 17.70
C GLU A 132 23.14 -16.92 17.11
N ALA A 133 22.16 -17.22 17.96
CA ALA A 133 20.84 -17.67 17.50
C ALA A 133 20.07 -16.58 16.76
N VAL A 134 20.21 -15.32 17.18
CA VAL A 134 19.56 -14.17 16.51
C VAL A 134 20.26 -13.85 15.18
N GLU A 135 21.58 -13.91 15.12
CA GLU A 135 22.34 -13.71 13.87
C GLU A 135 22.07 -14.83 12.85
N GLU A 136 21.93 -16.09 13.31
CA GLU A 136 21.64 -17.23 12.43
C GLU A 136 20.21 -17.22 11.90
N LYS A 137 19.22 -16.97 12.77
CA LYS A 137 17.79 -17.16 12.46
C LYS A 137 17.03 -15.87 12.18
N GLY A 138 17.57 -14.71 12.59
CA GLY A 138 16.92 -13.42 12.38
C GLY A 138 15.54 -13.27 13.05
N ILE A 139 14.57 -12.76 12.29
CA ILE A 139 13.19 -12.52 12.79
C ILE A 139 12.54 -13.76 13.42
N PRO A 140 12.64 -14.98 12.88
CA PRO A 140 12.12 -16.18 13.54
C PRO A 140 12.58 -16.36 14.98
N GLU A 141 13.84 -16.06 15.29
CA GLU A 141 14.32 -16.15 16.68
C GLU A 141 13.78 -15.01 17.55
N LEU A 142 13.75 -13.78 17.03
CA LEU A 142 13.15 -12.65 17.74
C LEU A 142 11.68 -12.93 18.08
N LEU A 143 10.93 -13.50 17.14
CA LEU A 143 9.54 -13.89 17.38
C LEU A 143 9.41 -15.00 18.42
N ARG A 144 10.29 -16.02 18.37
CA ARG A 144 10.30 -17.11 19.33
C ARG A 144 10.48 -16.61 20.77
N ILE A 145 11.48 -15.77 21.00
CA ILE A 145 11.73 -15.22 22.34
C ILE A 145 10.63 -14.25 22.78
N TYR A 146 10.03 -13.51 21.85
CA TYR A 146 8.91 -12.61 22.13
C TYR A 146 7.65 -13.36 22.54
N VAL A 147 7.32 -14.49 21.87
CA VAL A 147 6.22 -15.36 22.28
C VAL A 147 6.48 -15.93 23.67
N LYS A 148 7.72 -16.41 23.90
CA LYS A 148 8.11 -16.93 25.23
C LYS A 148 7.97 -15.87 26.34
N PHE A 149 8.30 -14.61 26.05
CA PHE A 149 8.08 -13.52 26.99
C PHE A 149 6.62 -13.43 27.42
N HIS A 150 5.68 -13.52 26.48
CA HIS A 150 4.25 -13.43 26.79
C HIS A 150 3.78 -14.62 27.63
N GLU A 151 4.21 -15.84 27.30
CA GLU A 151 3.88 -17.05 28.07
C GLU A 151 4.39 -16.99 29.52
N GLU A 152 5.59 -16.44 29.71
CA GLU A 152 6.16 -16.31 31.05
C GLU A 152 5.60 -15.10 31.81
N ALA A 153 5.24 -14.01 31.12
CA ALA A 153 4.62 -12.85 31.74
C ALA A 153 3.19 -13.09 32.23
N GLU A 154 2.49 -14.12 31.74
CA GLU A 154 1.22 -14.60 32.33
C GLU A 154 1.40 -15.21 33.69
N LYS A 155 2.60 -15.74 34.02
CA LYS A 155 2.95 -16.38 35.27
C LYS A 155 3.66 -15.42 36.25
N ASP A 156 4.38 -14.45 35.71
CA ASP A 156 5.18 -13.49 36.47
C ASP A 156 5.03 -12.06 35.83
N ASP A 157 4.14 -11.27 36.44
CA ASP A 157 3.84 -9.90 35.95
C ASP A 157 5.03 -8.94 36.12
N THR A 158 6.03 -9.28 36.95
CA THR A 158 7.24 -8.46 37.09
C THR A 158 8.01 -8.32 35.79
N LEU A 159 7.82 -9.24 34.84
CA LEU A 159 8.41 -9.17 33.50
C LEU A 159 7.88 -7.96 32.71
N ASN A 160 6.61 -7.61 32.91
CA ASN A 160 6.04 -6.42 32.27
C ASN A 160 6.64 -5.13 32.85
N ASP A 161 6.93 -5.08 34.14
CA ASP A 161 7.60 -3.95 34.75
C ASP A 161 9.03 -3.81 34.24
N GLN A 162 9.79 -4.91 34.17
CA GLN A 162 11.12 -4.92 33.56
C GLN A 162 11.09 -4.42 32.12
N ALA A 163 10.07 -4.78 31.34
CA ALA A 163 9.92 -4.34 29.97
C ALA A 163 9.65 -2.83 29.88
N ARG A 164 8.85 -2.27 30.80
CA ARG A 164 8.63 -0.81 30.92
C ARG A 164 9.92 -0.08 31.28
N GLU A 165 10.70 -0.63 32.21
CA GLU A 165 12.01 -0.07 32.58
C GLU A 165 12.99 -0.04 31.39
N TRP A 166 13.07 -1.12 30.62
CA TRP A 166 13.92 -1.16 29.42
C TRP A 166 13.45 -0.18 28.35
N PHE A 167 12.15 -0.02 28.18
CA PHE A 167 11.63 0.97 27.26
C PHE A 167 11.91 2.40 27.74
N ALA A 168 11.75 2.68 29.02
CA ALA A 168 12.13 3.98 29.62
C ALA A 168 13.62 4.29 29.46
N LYS A 169 14.50 3.28 29.57
CA LYS A 169 15.94 3.44 29.25
C LYS A 169 16.17 3.83 27.80
N MET A 170 15.45 3.22 26.85
CA MET A 170 15.53 3.62 25.43
C MET A 170 15.12 5.09 25.25
N GLU A 171 14.03 5.55 25.90
CA GLU A 171 13.58 6.94 25.85
C GLU A 171 14.57 7.93 26.47
N GLN A 172 15.36 7.49 27.46
CA GLN A 172 16.39 8.26 28.12
C GLN A 172 17.75 8.26 27.38
N GLY A 173 17.86 7.50 26.31
CA GLY A 173 19.09 7.44 25.52
C GLY A 173 20.15 6.48 26.08
N ASP A 174 19.75 5.47 26.86
CA ASP A 174 20.68 4.45 27.36
C ASP A 174 21.38 3.71 26.20
N GLU A 175 22.70 3.70 26.20
CA GLU A 175 23.51 3.16 25.10
C GLU A 175 23.28 1.65 24.89
N GLU A 176 23.12 0.88 25.96
CA GLU A 176 22.89 -0.57 25.84
C GLU A 176 21.49 -0.83 25.23
N ALA A 177 20.48 -0.15 25.72
CA ALA A 177 19.10 -0.32 25.27
C ALA A 177 18.95 0.07 23.78
N LEU A 178 19.54 1.19 23.38
CA LEU A 178 19.51 1.68 22.00
C LEU A 178 20.33 0.79 21.06
N SER A 179 21.50 0.30 21.50
CA SER A 179 22.33 -0.62 20.71
C SER A 179 21.63 -1.93 20.40
N ILE A 180 20.92 -2.51 21.38
CA ILE A 180 20.13 -3.73 21.18
C ILE A 180 18.94 -3.46 20.25
N TRP A 181 18.23 -2.36 20.45
CA TRP A 181 17.11 -1.95 19.61
C TRP A 181 17.54 -1.74 18.15
N GLU A 182 18.63 -1.02 17.92
CA GLU A 182 19.16 -0.77 16.58
C GLU A 182 19.55 -2.06 15.88
N TRP A 183 20.21 -2.97 16.59
CA TRP A 183 20.54 -4.28 16.06
C TRP A 183 19.29 -5.09 15.65
N PHE A 184 18.23 -5.11 16.46
CA PHE A 184 16.97 -5.77 16.09
C PHE A 184 16.31 -5.12 14.87
N LYS A 185 16.38 -3.79 14.79
CA LYS A 185 15.92 -3.04 13.63
C LYS A 185 16.67 -3.46 12.37
N ASP A 186 18.00 -3.50 12.43
CA ASP A 186 18.83 -3.84 11.29
C ASP A 186 18.58 -5.26 10.77
N ILE A 187 18.48 -6.24 11.66
CA ILE A 187 18.10 -7.62 11.31
C ILE A 187 16.73 -7.65 10.60
N SER A 188 15.77 -6.91 11.11
CA SER A 188 14.43 -6.84 10.54
C SER A 188 14.44 -6.19 9.15
N MET A 189 15.24 -5.15 8.97
CA MET A 189 15.37 -4.43 7.70
C MET A 189 15.98 -5.27 6.58
N VAL A 190 16.85 -6.21 6.89
CA VAL A 190 17.38 -7.16 5.89
C VAL A 190 16.24 -7.95 5.25
N GLU A 191 15.32 -8.50 6.07
CA GLU A 191 14.20 -9.29 5.58
C GLU A 191 13.16 -8.42 4.85
N TYR A 192 12.84 -7.24 5.36
CA TYR A 192 11.91 -6.34 4.67
C TYR A 192 12.44 -5.86 3.33
N LYS A 193 13.71 -5.50 3.23
CA LYS A 193 14.35 -5.17 1.96
C LYS A 193 14.28 -6.32 0.96
N ARG A 194 14.45 -7.56 1.43
CA ARG A 194 14.31 -8.77 0.59
C ARG A 194 12.90 -8.90 0.03
N ILE A 195 11.87 -8.76 0.87
CA ILE A 195 10.46 -8.85 0.47
C ILE A 195 10.09 -7.72 -0.49
N TYR A 196 10.48 -6.50 -0.19
CA TYR A 196 10.20 -5.36 -1.06
C TYR A 196 10.86 -5.48 -2.42
N LYS A 197 12.09 -6.01 -2.48
CA LYS A 197 12.74 -6.33 -3.75
C LYS A 197 11.94 -7.36 -4.56
N MET A 198 11.40 -8.41 -3.92
CA MET A 198 10.53 -9.40 -4.59
C MET A 198 9.25 -8.78 -5.14
N LEU A 199 8.69 -7.79 -4.46
CA LEU A 199 7.46 -7.08 -4.85
C LEU A 199 7.74 -5.92 -5.81
N ASN A 200 8.98 -5.72 -6.24
CA ASN A 200 9.43 -4.57 -7.03
C ASN A 200 9.06 -3.22 -6.37
N LEU A 201 9.21 -3.16 -5.06
CA LEU A 201 8.99 -1.97 -4.24
C LEU A 201 10.32 -1.40 -3.79
N SER A 202 10.38 -0.10 -3.59
CA SER A 202 11.51 0.57 -2.94
C SER A 202 11.10 1.10 -1.57
N LEU A 203 11.98 0.94 -0.59
CA LEU A 203 11.91 1.69 0.68
C LEU A 203 12.36 3.11 0.37
N ILE A 204 11.46 4.09 0.47
CA ILE A 204 11.76 5.44 0.01
C ILE A 204 11.90 6.41 1.16
N HIS A 205 11.05 6.31 2.17
CA HIS A 205 11.15 7.10 3.40
C HIS A 205 10.78 6.22 4.58
N ILE A 206 11.62 6.16 5.55
CA ILE A 206 11.40 5.45 6.82
C ILE A 206 11.34 6.49 7.92
#